data_8c81064a5560a35ea19c5ee1b5dc6b37
#
_entry.id   8c81064a5560a35ea19c5ee1b5dc6b37
#
_cell.length_a   1.000
_cell.length_b   1.000
_cell.length_c   1.000
_cell.angle_alpha   90.00
_cell.angle_beta   90.00
_cell.angle_gamma   90.00
#
_symmetry.space_group_name_H-M   'P 1'
#
loop_
_entity.id
_entity.type
_entity.pdbx_description
1 polymer ?
#
loop_
_entity_poly.entity_id
_entity_poly.type
_entity_poly.pdbx_seq_one_letter_code
_entity_poly.pdbx_strand_id
1 'polypeptide(L)'
;MRYVGFIIFCLSYFIIYAQPVWAQDRLVNVSYDISQELFEVLNPFFAAKWMTETGREVEITQSHGGSSQQVRAIRNGQAADVVTFNQETDIDSLVDAAFVAADWRDKFPNSASPYYSFPAFLVRAGNPKQIQDWSDLARDDVVPIFPNPKSSGNGRYTYLAAYAFGLAQSGGNPDKAQQFVRKILSSVPHLDAGGRAATQSFADRGIGDVLVTFEAETGTIAERYADQNFVRVTPSTSLLAAFPVAVVTANAERNGTTDVATAYLAWLYSPEAQEILARSHYRVRDAKIGAKYAKDFPPPRIITVDQALGGWDKIRATHLAAGGILDQLLADK
;
A
#
# COMPACT_ATOMS: atom_id res chain seq x y z
N MET A 1 -1.17 65.52 -68.02
CA MET A 1 -1.62 65.35 -66.63
C MET A 1 -1.25 63.94 -66.20
N ARG A 2 -0.23 63.77 -65.36
CA ARG A 2 0.27 62.48 -64.85
C ARG A 2 -0.27 62.28 -63.42
N TYR A 3 -1.07 61.26 -63.17
CA TYR A 3 -1.47 60.89 -61.84
C TYR A 3 -0.43 59.95 -61.25
N VAL A 4 0.19 60.33 -60.14
CA VAL A 4 1.06 59.48 -59.32
C VAL A 4 0.23 58.90 -58.22
N GLY A 5 -0.01 57.56 -58.30
CA GLY A 5 -0.71 56.84 -57.27
C GLY A 5 0.27 56.47 -56.11
N PHE A 6 -0.06 56.92 -54.92
CA PHE A 6 0.65 56.56 -53.68
C PHE A 6 0.06 55.26 -53.13
N ILE A 7 0.85 54.18 -53.12
CA ILE A 7 0.49 52.91 -52.47
C ILE A 7 0.99 52.96 -51.01
N ILE A 8 0.05 53.04 -50.06
CA ILE A 8 0.35 52.95 -48.63
C ILE A 8 0.40 51.45 -48.29
N PHE A 9 1.61 50.96 -47.92
CA PHE A 9 1.84 49.60 -47.41
C PHE A 9 1.59 49.60 -45.89
N CYS A 10 0.42 49.12 -45.44
CA CYS A 10 0.15 48.89 -44.03
C CYS A 10 0.91 47.60 -43.56
N LEU A 11 2.04 47.77 -42.87
CA LEU A 11 2.67 46.67 -42.15
C LEU A 11 1.83 46.32 -40.90
N SER A 12 1.05 45.28 -40.95
CA SER A 12 0.38 44.73 -39.78
C SER A 12 1.37 43.93 -38.97
N TYR A 13 1.79 44.46 -37.83
CA TYR A 13 2.59 43.71 -36.82
C TYR A 13 1.67 42.65 -36.17
N PHE A 14 1.83 41.39 -36.53
CA PHE A 14 1.29 40.28 -35.77
C PHE A 14 2.15 40.05 -34.52
N ILE A 15 1.69 40.52 -33.37
CA ILE A 15 2.29 40.17 -32.08
C ILE A 15 1.83 38.72 -31.78
N ILE A 16 2.73 37.76 -32.04
CA ILE A 16 2.53 36.38 -31.62
C ILE A 16 2.76 36.39 -30.10
N TYR A 17 1.68 36.36 -29.33
CA TYR A 17 1.75 36.06 -27.91
C TYR A 17 2.17 34.59 -27.80
N ALA A 18 3.45 34.31 -27.54
CA ALA A 18 3.91 33.01 -27.13
C ALA A 18 3.23 32.71 -25.78
N GLN A 19 2.25 31.84 -25.80
CA GLN A 19 1.70 31.27 -24.57
C GLN A 19 2.85 30.56 -23.84
N PRO A 20 3.07 30.81 -22.54
CA PRO A 20 4.06 30.06 -21.81
C PRO A 20 3.71 28.58 -21.89
N VAL A 21 4.52 27.82 -22.59
CA VAL A 21 4.47 26.34 -22.51
C VAL A 21 4.98 26.01 -21.09
N TRP A 22 4.06 25.78 -20.19
CA TRP A 22 4.41 25.29 -18.86
C TRP A 22 5.13 23.96 -19.03
N ALA A 23 6.33 23.84 -18.50
CA ALA A 23 7.03 22.56 -18.49
C ALA A 23 6.18 21.57 -17.66
N GLN A 24 5.74 20.50 -18.30
CA GLN A 24 4.96 19.47 -17.67
C GLN A 24 5.88 18.34 -17.19
N ASP A 25 5.92 18.15 -15.89
CA ASP A 25 6.57 16.98 -15.31
C ASP A 25 5.66 15.76 -15.45
N ARG A 26 6.26 14.58 -15.49
CA ARG A 26 5.53 13.31 -15.43
C ARG A 26 6.08 12.50 -14.26
N LEU A 27 5.19 11.83 -13.56
CA LEU A 27 5.53 10.94 -12.44
C LEU A 27 4.72 9.66 -12.54
N VAL A 28 5.38 8.53 -12.54
CA VAL A 28 4.73 7.21 -12.49
C VAL A 28 4.88 6.64 -11.09
N ASN A 29 3.76 6.56 -10.35
CA ASN A 29 3.70 5.90 -9.06
C ASN A 29 3.18 4.47 -9.22
N VAL A 30 3.97 3.49 -8.84
CA VAL A 30 3.59 2.08 -8.82
C VAL A 30 3.30 1.67 -7.39
N SER A 31 2.08 1.22 -7.13
CA SER A 31 1.56 0.98 -5.79
C SER A 31 0.85 -0.38 -5.65
N TYR A 32 0.51 -0.74 -4.44
CA TYR A 32 -0.30 -1.95 -4.17
C TYR A 32 -1.78 -1.73 -4.55
N ASP A 33 -2.51 -2.84 -4.75
CA ASP A 33 -3.83 -2.86 -5.40
C ASP A 33 -4.92 -2.07 -4.66
N ILE A 34 -4.93 -2.10 -3.34
CA ILE A 34 -5.97 -1.45 -2.51
C ILE A 34 -5.67 0.02 -2.18
N SER A 35 -4.57 0.59 -2.66
CA SER A 35 -4.21 2.00 -2.44
C SER A 35 -4.73 2.96 -3.51
N GLN A 36 -5.45 2.47 -4.51
CA GLN A 36 -5.90 3.29 -5.64
C GLN A 36 -6.69 4.52 -5.17
N GLU A 37 -7.70 4.32 -4.36
CA GLU A 37 -8.58 5.38 -3.87
C GLU A 37 -7.82 6.39 -3.00
N LEU A 38 -6.84 5.93 -2.22
CA LEU A 38 -5.96 6.81 -1.44
C LEU A 38 -5.20 7.78 -2.35
N PHE A 39 -4.56 7.27 -3.40
CA PHE A 39 -3.77 8.11 -4.31
C PHE A 39 -4.63 8.95 -5.26
N GLU A 40 -5.85 8.54 -5.58
CA GLU A 40 -6.83 9.39 -6.26
C GLU A 40 -7.15 10.66 -5.45
N VAL A 41 -7.16 10.56 -4.12
CA VAL A 41 -7.34 11.71 -3.23
C VAL A 41 -6.04 12.50 -3.05
N LEU A 42 -4.89 11.84 -2.83
CA LEU A 42 -3.59 12.50 -2.54
C LEU A 42 -3.03 13.29 -3.73
N ASN A 43 -3.08 12.70 -4.94
CA ASN A 43 -2.37 13.24 -6.10
C ASN A 43 -2.78 14.68 -6.50
N PRO A 44 -4.08 15.06 -6.49
CA PRO A 44 -4.47 16.44 -6.82
C PRO A 44 -3.86 17.48 -5.86
N PHE A 45 -3.72 17.15 -4.57
CA PHE A 45 -3.11 18.07 -3.60
C PHE A 45 -1.62 18.26 -3.85
N PHE A 46 -0.90 17.16 -4.12
CA PHE A 46 0.51 17.27 -4.49
C PHE A 46 0.70 18.07 -5.79
N ALA A 47 -0.11 17.79 -6.82
CA ALA A 47 -0.02 18.49 -8.10
C ALA A 47 -0.25 19.99 -7.94
N ALA A 48 -1.22 20.42 -7.15
CA ALA A 48 -1.48 21.81 -6.83
C ALA A 48 -0.32 22.47 -6.07
N LYS A 49 0.25 21.76 -5.10
CA LYS A 49 1.44 22.19 -4.35
C LYS A 49 2.64 22.33 -5.29
N TRP A 50 2.92 21.33 -6.11
CA TRP A 50 4.04 21.33 -7.06
C TRP A 50 3.96 22.53 -8.01
N MET A 51 2.76 22.75 -8.57
CA MET A 51 2.51 23.92 -9.42
C MET A 51 2.76 25.23 -8.68
N THR A 52 2.33 25.35 -7.43
CA THR A 52 2.50 26.57 -6.62
C THR A 52 3.98 26.86 -6.32
N GLU A 53 4.76 25.81 -6.02
CA GLU A 53 6.15 25.95 -5.60
C GLU A 53 7.14 26.09 -6.77
N THR A 54 6.85 25.46 -7.90
CA THR A 54 7.78 25.35 -9.02
C THR A 54 7.32 26.08 -10.29
N GLY A 55 6.04 26.43 -10.38
CA GLY A 55 5.43 26.92 -11.62
C GLY A 55 5.31 25.84 -12.71
N ARG A 56 5.46 24.55 -12.38
CA ARG A 56 5.39 23.43 -13.31
C ARG A 56 4.17 22.56 -13.00
N GLU A 57 3.46 22.14 -14.02
CA GLU A 57 2.42 21.12 -13.89
C GLU A 57 3.06 19.74 -13.71
N VAL A 58 2.37 18.82 -13.03
CA VAL A 58 2.77 17.41 -12.97
C VAL A 58 1.59 16.50 -13.30
N GLU A 59 1.82 15.60 -14.25
CA GLU A 59 0.91 14.49 -14.55
C GLU A 59 1.36 13.27 -13.76
N ILE A 60 0.50 12.78 -12.85
CA ILE A 60 0.80 11.61 -12.01
C ILE A 60 0.02 10.41 -12.53
N THR A 61 0.73 9.47 -13.14
CA THR A 61 0.18 8.19 -13.59
C THR A 61 0.29 7.15 -12.49
N GLN A 62 -0.75 6.34 -12.32
CA GLN A 62 -0.84 5.31 -11.30
C GLN A 62 -0.85 3.90 -11.92
N SER A 63 -0.14 2.96 -11.27
CA SER A 63 -0.27 1.53 -11.54
C SER A 63 -0.51 0.79 -10.23
N HIS A 64 -1.60 0.04 -10.15
CA HIS A 64 -2.01 -0.68 -8.94
C HIS A 64 -2.09 -2.19 -9.19
N GLY A 65 -1.53 -2.97 -8.26
CA GLY A 65 -1.52 -4.44 -8.33
C GLY A 65 -0.89 -5.04 -7.08
N GLY A 66 -0.90 -6.35 -6.96
CA GLY A 66 -0.18 -7.00 -5.84
C GLY A 66 1.30 -6.58 -5.84
N SER A 67 1.84 -6.14 -4.69
CA SER A 67 3.18 -5.52 -4.61
C SER A 67 4.26 -6.36 -5.30
N SER A 68 4.26 -7.68 -5.09
CA SER A 68 5.24 -8.56 -5.75
C SER A 68 5.00 -8.72 -7.26
N GLN A 69 3.77 -8.53 -7.75
CA GLN A 69 3.50 -8.47 -9.19
C GLN A 69 4.07 -7.18 -9.78
N GLN A 70 3.91 -6.06 -9.09
CA GLN A 70 4.47 -4.77 -9.49
C GLN A 70 6.00 -4.81 -9.53
N VAL A 71 6.66 -5.42 -8.54
CA VAL A 71 8.12 -5.64 -8.57
C VAL A 71 8.55 -6.39 -9.84
N ARG A 72 7.87 -7.50 -10.16
CA ARG A 72 8.18 -8.26 -11.39
C ARG A 72 7.94 -7.41 -12.65
N ALA A 73 6.88 -6.64 -12.70
CA ALA A 73 6.56 -5.78 -13.83
C ALA A 73 7.62 -4.69 -14.04
N ILE A 74 8.08 -4.03 -12.95
CA ILE A 74 9.16 -3.03 -13.01
C ILE A 74 10.45 -3.67 -13.53
N ARG A 75 10.83 -4.84 -13.00
CA ARG A 75 12.02 -5.57 -13.46
C ARG A 75 11.92 -6.00 -14.92
N ASN A 76 10.72 -6.16 -15.46
CA ASN A 76 10.44 -6.48 -16.86
C ASN A 76 10.20 -5.24 -17.73
N GLY A 77 10.48 -4.04 -17.23
CA GLY A 77 10.44 -2.81 -18.00
C GLY A 77 9.21 -1.93 -17.84
N GLN A 78 8.31 -2.23 -16.89
CA GLN A 78 7.21 -1.30 -16.56
C GLN A 78 7.79 0.01 -16.04
N ALA A 79 7.30 1.14 -16.57
CA ALA A 79 7.66 2.46 -16.09
C ALA A 79 7.27 2.63 -14.60
N ALA A 80 8.18 3.19 -13.83
CA ALA A 80 7.98 3.56 -12.43
C ALA A 80 9.05 4.59 -12.05
N ASP A 81 8.66 5.73 -11.53
CA ASP A 81 9.58 6.73 -10.97
C ASP A 81 9.63 6.63 -9.45
N VAL A 82 8.50 6.26 -8.84
CA VAL A 82 8.39 5.95 -7.41
C VAL A 82 7.60 4.67 -7.19
N VAL A 83 7.88 4.01 -6.08
CA VAL A 83 7.07 2.92 -5.53
C VAL A 83 6.52 3.33 -4.17
N THR A 84 5.25 2.99 -3.93
CA THR A 84 4.56 3.17 -2.65
C THR A 84 3.93 1.83 -2.27
N PHE A 85 4.74 0.97 -1.65
CA PHE A 85 4.37 -0.42 -1.38
C PHE A 85 3.84 -0.62 0.05
N ASN A 86 3.33 -1.81 0.31
CA ASN A 86 2.95 -2.26 1.64
C ASN A 86 3.90 -3.32 2.20
N GLN A 87 5.09 -3.49 1.59
CA GLN A 87 6.03 -4.55 1.94
C GLN A 87 7.46 -4.12 1.69
N GLU A 88 8.30 -4.12 2.72
CA GLU A 88 9.72 -3.74 2.62
C GLU A 88 10.50 -4.68 1.69
N THR A 89 10.27 -5.98 1.82
CA THR A 89 10.96 -7.00 1.00
C THR A 89 10.70 -6.87 -0.48
N ASP A 90 9.61 -6.21 -0.89
CA ASP A 90 9.34 -5.91 -2.29
C ASP A 90 10.23 -4.77 -2.79
N ILE A 91 10.53 -3.75 -1.96
CA ILE A 91 11.52 -2.71 -2.30
C ILE A 91 12.92 -3.32 -2.30
N ASP A 92 13.27 -4.16 -1.32
CA ASP A 92 14.58 -4.84 -1.28
C ASP A 92 14.83 -5.67 -2.55
N SER A 93 13.78 -6.28 -3.11
CA SER A 93 13.89 -6.99 -4.40
C SER A 93 14.19 -6.05 -5.58
N LEU A 94 13.82 -4.78 -5.50
CA LEU A 94 14.21 -3.76 -6.48
C LEU A 94 15.63 -3.26 -6.23
N VAL A 95 16.09 -3.23 -4.98
CA VAL A 95 17.51 -2.97 -4.64
C VAL A 95 18.40 -4.08 -5.19
N ASP A 96 18.05 -5.36 -4.95
CA ASP A 96 18.78 -6.51 -5.48
C ASP A 96 18.90 -6.48 -7.01
N ALA A 97 17.94 -5.85 -7.69
CA ALA A 97 17.93 -5.67 -9.15
C ALA A 97 18.48 -4.30 -9.62
N ALA A 98 19.08 -3.50 -8.73
CA ALA A 98 19.67 -2.19 -8.99
C ALA A 98 18.70 -1.13 -9.54
N PHE A 99 17.38 -1.24 -9.28
CA PHE A 99 16.39 -0.21 -9.62
C PHE A 99 16.27 0.86 -8.53
N VAL A 100 16.48 0.49 -7.27
CA VAL A 100 16.35 1.35 -6.08
C VAL A 100 17.69 1.39 -5.36
N ALA A 101 18.05 2.54 -4.81
CA ALA A 101 19.28 2.71 -4.04
C ALA A 101 19.28 1.87 -2.75
N ALA A 102 20.44 1.30 -2.37
CA ALA A 102 20.55 0.43 -1.20
C ALA A 102 20.20 1.14 0.13
N ASP A 103 20.43 2.44 0.18
CA ASP A 103 20.16 3.31 1.34
C ASP A 103 18.73 3.91 1.33
N TRP A 104 17.79 3.31 0.59
CA TRP A 104 16.43 3.84 0.42
C TRP A 104 15.71 4.10 1.75
N ARG A 105 15.97 3.27 2.80
CA ARG A 105 15.37 3.43 4.12
C ARG A 105 15.77 4.72 4.83
N ASP A 106 16.95 5.24 4.50
CA ASP A 106 17.53 6.44 5.12
C ASP A 106 17.15 7.73 4.37
N LYS A 107 16.51 7.61 3.20
CA LYS A 107 16.11 8.77 2.37
C LYS A 107 14.94 9.56 2.96
N PHE A 108 14.09 8.90 3.75
CA PHE A 108 12.91 9.52 4.36
C PHE A 108 12.73 9.05 5.81
N PRO A 109 12.01 9.82 6.66
CA PRO A 109 11.77 9.46 8.06
C PRO A 109 11.10 8.08 8.23
N ASN A 110 11.26 7.48 9.43
CA ASN A 110 10.64 6.22 9.82
C ASN A 110 10.95 5.06 8.85
N SER A 111 12.21 4.93 8.44
CA SER A 111 12.66 3.94 7.44
C SER A 111 11.84 4.04 6.15
N ALA A 112 11.69 5.26 5.66
CA ALA A 112 10.92 5.62 4.46
C ALA A 112 9.45 5.15 4.50
N SER A 113 8.79 5.17 5.68
CA SER A 113 7.40 4.79 5.85
C SER A 113 6.56 5.97 6.36
N PRO A 114 5.85 6.70 5.49
CA PRO A 114 5.07 7.88 5.87
C PRO A 114 3.81 7.55 6.66
N TYR A 115 3.27 6.36 6.54
CA TYR A 115 2.09 5.88 7.24
C TYR A 115 2.19 4.38 7.48
N TYR A 116 1.28 3.83 8.29
CA TYR A 116 1.28 2.42 8.65
C TYR A 116 -0.13 1.89 8.94
N SER A 117 -0.26 0.59 9.01
CA SER A 117 -1.46 -0.12 9.44
C SER A 117 -1.05 -1.45 10.08
N PHE A 118 -1.97 -2.38 10.21
CA PHE A 118 -1.76 -3.75 10.66
C PHE A 118 -2.92 -4.63 10.19
N PRO A 119 -2.77 -5.97 10.09
CA PRO A 119 -3.88 -6.89 9.82
C PRO A 119 -4.98 -6.78 10.86
N ALA A 120 -6.22 -6.61 10.38
CA ALA A 120 -7.45 -6.57 11.17
C ALA A 120 -8.56 -7.34 10.45
N PHE A 121 -9.71 -7.43 11.06
CA PHE A 121 -10.81 -8.23 10.56
C PHE A 121 -12.01 -7.37 10.20
N LEU A 122 -12.68 -7.72 9.11
CA LEU A 122 -13.98 -7.21 8.74
C LEU A 122 -14.95 -8.40 8.72
N VAL A 123 -15.98 -8.36 9.56
CA VAL A 123 -16.92 -9.48 9.72
C VAL A 123 -18.32 -9.09 9.28
N ARG A 124 -19.17 -10.06 9.05
CA ARG A 124 -20.57 -9.87 8.66
C ARG A 124 -21.33 -9.04 9.68
N ALA A 125 -22.42 -8.40 9.25
CA ALA A 125 -23.29 -7.59 10.11
C ALA A 125 -23.66 -8.30 11.42
N GLY A 126 -23.46 -7.59 12.53
CA GLY A 126 -23.75 -8.13 13.86
C GLY A 126 -22.78 -9.20 14.36
N ASN A 127 -21.74 -9.55 13.60
CA ASN A 127 -20.75 -10.55 13.98
C ASN A 127 -21.36 -11.88 14.47
N PRO A 128 -22.14 -12.59 13.63
CA PRO A 128 -22.91 -13.77 14.07
C PRO A 128 -22.03 -14.93 14.55
N LYS A 129 -20.76 -14.97 14.09
CA LYS A 129 -19.77 -15.97 14.50
C LYS A 129 -18.96 -15.56 15.73
N GLN A 130 -19.23 -14.36 16.31
CA GLN A 130 -18.52 -13.82 17.47
C GLN A 130 -16.99 -13.85 17.31
N ILE A 131 -16.49 -13.47 16.11
CA ILE A 131 -15.07 -13.42 15.78
C ILE A 131 -14.46 -12.21 16.46
N GLN A 132 -13.46 -12.42 17.32
CA GLN A 132 -12.79 -11.37 18.09
C GLN A 132 -11.27 -11.38 17.94
N ASP A 133 -10.66 -12.55 17.70
CA ASP A 133 -9.20 -12.69 17.64
C ASP A 133 -8.77 -13.78 16.64
N TRP A 134 -7.47 -13.88 16.43
CA TRP A 134 -6.84 -14.85 15.53
C TRP A 134 -7.25 -16.31 15.83
N SER A 135 -7.46 -16.66 17.10
CA SER A 135 -7.93 -18.00 17.51
C SER A 135 -9.25 -18.39 16.87
N ASP A 136 -10.14 -17.41 16.64
CA ASP A 136 -11.45 -17.66 16.07
C ASP A 136 -11.37 -18.06 14.58
N LEU A 137 -10.32 -17.60 13.88
CA LEU A 137 -10.08 -17.95 12.48
C LEU A 137 -9.71 -19.44 12.29
N ALA A 138 -9.26 -20.10 13.34
CA ALA A 138 -8.92 -21.52 13.32
C ALA A 138 -10.10 -22.44 13.71
N ARG A 139 -11.30 -21.90 13.94
CA ARG A 139 -12.52 -22.68 14.23
C ARG A 139 -13.05 -23.33 12.96
N ASP A 140 -13.65 -24.53 13.10
CA ASP A 140 -14.20 -25.29 11.97
C ASP A 140 -15.45 -24.65 11.35
N ASP A 141 -16.15 -23.80 12.11
CA ASP A 141 -17.35 -23.10 11.67
C ASP A 141 -17.07 -21.70 11.10
N VAL A 142 -15.80 -21.27 10.97
CA VAL A 142 -15.39 -19.97 10.48
C VAL A 142 -14.65 -20.10 9.14
N VAL A 143 -15.08 -19.33 8.16
CA VAL A 143 -14.48 -19.29 6.82
C VAL A 143 -13.78 -17.96 6.61
N PRO A 144 -12.45 -17.90 6.80
CA PRO A 144 -11.69 -16.68 6.56
C PRO A 144 -11.41 -16.46 5.06
N ILE A 145 -11.35 -15.19 4.67
CA ILE A 145 -10.96 -14.74 3.33
C ILE A 145 -9.75 -13.81 3.48
N PHE A 146 -8.70 -14.08 2.74
CA PHE A 146 -7.55 -13.19 2.59
C PHE A 146 -6.75 -13.52 1.32
N PRO A 147 -5.95 -12.57 0.81
CA PRO A 147 -5.22 -12.79 -0.44
C PRO A 147 -4.03 -13.73 -0.28
N ASN A 148 -3.56 -14.28 -1.41
CA ASN A 148 -2.44 -15.20 -1.46
C ASN A 148 -1.13 -14.53 -0.96
N PRO A 149 -0.48 -15.08 0.08
CA PRO A 149 0.79 -14.55 0.60
C PRO A 149 1.94 -14.54 -0.42
N LYS A 150 1.86 -15.35 -1.47
CA LYS A 150 2.88 -15.41 -2.54
C LYS A 150 2.81 -14.24 -3.52
N SER A 151 1.64 -13.60 -3.66
CA SER A 151 1.42 -12.51 -4.63
C SER A 151 1.09 -11.18 -3.98
N SER A 152 0.64 -11.17 -2.73
CA SER A 152 0.13 -10.00 -2.02
C SER A 152 0.89 -9.74 -0.73
N GLY A 153 1.33 -8.50 -0.53
CA GLY A 153 1.91 -8.05 0.74
C GLY A 153 0.88 -8.10 1.88
N ASN A 154 -0.39 -7.79 1.62
CA ASN A 154 -1.50 -7.96 2.56
C ASN A 154 -1.59 -9.43 3.03
N GLY A 155 -1.61 -10.38 2.09
CA GLY A 155 -1.62 -11.81 2.40
C GLY A 155 -0.39 -12.23 3.21
N ARG A 156 0.79 -11.68 2.91
CA ARG A 156 2.00 -11.95 3.71
C ARG A 156 1.88 -11.47 5.14
N TYR A 157 1.40 -10.24 5.35
CA TYR A 157 1.19 -9.75 6.72
C TYR A 157 0.12 -10.54 7.45
N THR A 158 -0.97 -10.96 6.79
CA THR A 158 -1.99 -11.84 7.37
C THR A 158 -1.38 -13.17 7.83
N TYR A 159 -0.61 -13.82 6.96
CA TYR A 159 0.10 -15.06 7.27
C TYR A 159 1.08 -14.90 8.44
N LEU A 160 1.93 -13.86 8.40
CA LEU A 160 2.93 -13.63 9.43
C LEU A 160 2.31 -13.21 10.77
N ALA A 161 1.22 -12.46 10.77
CA ALA A 161 0.51 -12.08 11.99
C ALA A 161 -0.17 -13.30 12.64
N ALA A 162 -0.80 -14.17 11.85
CA ALA A 162 -1.34 -15.43 12.35
C ALA A 162 -0.24 -16.34 12.92
N TYR A 163 0.90 -16.43 12.24
CA TYR A 163 2.05 -17.21 12.70
C TYR A 163 2.63 -16.65 14.00
N ALA A 164 2.81 -15.32 14.11
CA ALA A 164 3.30 -14.65 15.31
C ALA A 164 2.34 -14.85 16.50
N PHE A 165 1.04 -14.79 16.27
CA PHE A 165 0.03 -15.11 17.28
C PHE A 165 0.17 -16.56 17.74
N GLY A 166 0.27 -17.53 16.83
CA GLY A 166 0.46 -18.95 17.13
C GLY A 166 1.73 -19.21 17.95
N LEU A 167 2.84 -18.51 17.62
CA LEU A 167 4.07 -18.58 18.40
C LEU A 167 3.85 -18.07 19.84
N ALA A 168 3.22 -16.91 19.99
CA ALA A 168 2.96 -16.34 21.31
C ALA A 168 2.07 -17.24 22.17
N GLN A 169 1.01 -17.80 21.60
CA GLN A 169 0.11 -18.71 22.30
C GLN A 169 0.74 -20.06 22.68
N SER A 170 1.76 -20.49 21.94
CA SER A 170 2.44 -21.78 22.16
C SER A 170 3.73 -21.67 22.94
N GLY A 171 4.05 -20.50 23.53
CA GLY A 171 5.31 -20.28 24.24
C GLY A 171 6.53 -20.33 23.32
N GLY A 172 6.39 -19.90 22.07
CA GLY A 172 7.47 -19.85 21.09
C GLY A 172 7.70 -21.14 20.30
N ASN A 173 6.76 -22.10 20.33
CA ASN A 173 6.91 -23.38 19.63
C ASN A 173 6.54 -23.19 18.12
N PRO A 174 7.51 -23.36 17.18
CA PRO A 174 7.28 -23.12 15.75
C PRO A 174 6.35 -24.18 15.13
N ASP A 175 6.38 -25.43 15.56
CA ASP A 175 5.53 -26.49 14.99
C ASP A 175 4.06 -26.25 15.33
N LYS A 176 3.78 -25.82 16.56
CA LYS A 176 2.43 -25.42 16.97
C LYS A 176 1.94 -24.19 16.23
N ALA A 177 2.82 -23.21 15.98
CA ALA A 177 2.48 -22.04 15.18
C ALA A 177 2.16 -22.42 13.73
N GLN A 178 2.93 -23.34 13.14
CA GLN A 178 2.64 -23.86 11.79
C GLN A 178 1.31 -24.63 11.75
N GLN A 179 1.03 -25.47 12.75
CA GLN A 179 -0.24 -26.18 12.86
C GLN A 179 -1.44 -25.22 12.96
N PHE A 180 -1.29 -24.14 13.74
CA PHE A 180 -2.29 -23.08 13.85
C PHE A 180 -2.57 -22.41 12.49
N VAL A 181 -1.52 -22.01 11.77
CA VAL A 181 -1.66 -21.38 10.44
C VAL A 181 -2.24 -22.37 9.43
N ARG A 182 -1.80 -23.64 9.46
CA ARG A 182 -2.37 -24.71 8.60
C ARG A 182 -3.88 -24.85 8.81
N LYS A 183 -4.33 -24.79 10.06
CA LYS A 183 -5.76 -24.85 10.39
C LYS A 183 -6.53 -23.68 9.78
N ILE A 184 -6.02 -22.46 9.88
CA ILE A 184 -6.61 -21.28 9.22
C ILE A 184 -6.64 -21.47 7.69
N LEU A 185 -5.51 -21.82 7.09
CA LEU A 185 -5.39 -22.01 5.65
C LEU A 185 -6.35 -23.07 5.10
N SER A 186 -6.57 -24.16 5.84
CA SER A 186 -7.49 -25.25 5.43
C SER A 186 -8.95 -24.80 5.31
N SER A 187 -9.34 -23.76 6.05
CA SER A 187 -10.70 -23.19 6.05
C SER A 187 -10.88 -22.07 5.00
N VAL A 188 -9.80 -21.59 4.38
CA VAL A 188 -9.87 -20.57 3.30
C VAL A 188 -10.32 -21.27 2.01
N PRO A 189 -11.44 -20.89 1.38
CA PRO A 189 -11.94 -21.61 0.19
C PRO A 189 -11.03 -21.44 -1.02
N HIS A 190 -10.45 -20.27 -1.20
CA HIS A 190 -9.48 -19.95 -2.26
C HIS A 190 -8.62 -18.76 -1.83
N LEU A 191 -7.42 -18.65 -2.38
CA LEU A 191 -6.50 -17.55 -2.15
C LEU A 191 -6.55 -16.58 -3.33
N ASP A 192 -7.16 -15.43 -3.12
CA ASP A 192 -7.27 -14.37 -4.12
C ASP A 192 -5.90 -13.77 -4.47
N ALA A 193 -5.75 -13.23 -5.68
CA ALA A 193 -4.48 -12.72 -6.18
C ALA A 193 -3.96 -11.50 -5.40
N GLY A 194 -4.88 -10.69 -4.83
CA GLY A 194 -4.57 -9.46 -4.11
C GLY A 194 -5.70 -9.05 -3.17
N GLY A 195 -5.49 -7.96 -2.41
CA GLY A 195 -6.45 -7.48 -1.41
C GLY A 195 -7.79 -7.07 -2.03
N ARG A 196 -7.77 -6.38 -3.19
CA ARG A 196 -9.00 -6.00 -3.90
C ARG A 196 -9.83 -7.21 -4.31
N ALA A 197 -9.20 -8.27 -4.82
CA ALA A 197 -9.91 -9.49 -5.20
C ALA A 197 -10.49 -10.21 -3.96
N ALA A 198 -9.77 -10.21 -2.83
CA ALA A 198 -10.27 -10.76 -1.57
C ALA A 198 -11.48 -9.95 -1.04
N THR A 199 -11.44 -8.63 -1.16
CA THR A 199 -12.58 -7.75 -0.84
C THR A 199 -13.80 -8.08 -1.71
N GLN A 200 -13.60 -8.27 -3.03
CA GLN A 200 -14.68 -8.66 -3.94
C GLN A 200 -15.26 -10.04 -3.59
N SER A 201 -14.40 -11.00 -3.24
CA SER A 201 -14.87 -12.33 -2.78
C SER A 201 -15.73 -12.21 -1.54
N PHE A 202 -15.31 -11.42 -0.56
CA PHE A 202 -16.05 -11.21 0.68
C PHE A 202 -17.28 -10.32 0.45
N ALA A 203 -17.13 -9.10 -0.03
CA ALA A 203 -18.21 -8.10 -0.06
C ALA A 203 -19.19 -8.32 -1.22
N ASP A 204 -18.69 -8.50 -2.46
CA ASP A 204 -19.57 -8.58 -3.65
C ASP A 204 -20.16 -9.99 -3.82
N ARG A 205 -19.36 -11.04 -3.58
CA ARG A 205 -19.79 -12.42 -3.78
C ARG A 205 -20.35 -13.10 -2.52
N GLY A 206 -20.28 -12.43 -1.36
CA GLY A 206 -20.80 -12.94 -0.10
C GLY A 206 -20.05 -14.16 0.46
N ILE A 207 -18.81 -14.43 0.04
CA ILE A 207 -18.04 -15.61 0.42
C ILE A 207 -17.36 -15.36 1.77
N GLY A 208 -17.41 -16.35 2.67
CA GLY A 208 -16.73 -16.33 3.96
C GLY A 208 -17.44 -15.52 5.05
N ASP A 209 -16.95 -15.66 6.26
CA ASP A 209 -17.47 -15.03 7.48
C ASP A 209 -16.65 -13.81 7.89
N VAL A 210 -15.36 -13.80 7.54
CA VAL A 210 -14.40 -12.76 7.91
C VAL A 210 -13.40 -12.52 6.78
N LEU A 211 -13.22 -11.25 6.47
CA LEU A 211 -12.12 -10.78 5.62
C LEU A 211 -10.97 -10.32 6.53
N VAL A 212 -9.77 -10.89 6.34
CA VAL A 212 -8.55 -10.39 6.98
C VAL A 212 -7.84 -9.47 6.00
N THR A 213 -7.72 -8.20 6.38
CA THR A 213 -7.07 -7.17 5.58
C THR A 213 -6.40 -6.15 6.50
N PHE A 214 -5.81 -5.07 5.96
CA PHE A 214 -5.28 -4.02 6.81
C PHE A 214 -6.40 -3.24 7.52
N GLU A 215 -6.14 -2.75 8.73
CA GLU A 215 -7.09 -1.92 9.49
C GLU A 215 -7.62 -0.77 8.66
N ALA A 216 -6.75 -0.05 7.94
CA ALA A 216 -7.13 1.03 7.05
C ALA A 216 -8.19 0.59 6.02
N GLU A 217 -7.98 -0.59 5.43
CA GLU A 217 -8.90 -1.16 4.45
C GLU A 217 -10.26 -1.52 5.06
N THR A 218 -10.27 -2.01 6.30
CA THR A 218 -11.56 -2.32 6.97
C THR A 218 -12.44 -1.08 7.08
N GLY A 219 -11.86 0.11 7.27
CA GLY A 219 -12.57 1.39 7.27
C GLY A 219 -13.13 1.73 5.90
N THR A 220 -12.26 1.76 4.89
CA THR A 220 -12.63 2.08 3.50
C THR A 220 -13.70 1.12 2.95
N ILE A 221 -13.59 -0.17 3.25
CA ILE A 221 -14.56 -1.18 2.82
C ILE A 221 -15.89 -0.98 3.54
N ALA A 222 -15.89 -0.75 4.85
CA ALA A 222 -17.11 -0.51 5.62
C ALA A 222 -17.87 0.73 5.13
N GLU A 223 -17.17 1.79 4.72
CA GLU A 223 -17.78 2.97 4.11
C GLU A 223 -18.34 2.69 2.71
N ARG A 224 -17.57 2.01 1.86
CA ARG A 224 -17.97 1.66 0.49
C ARG A 224 -19.20 0.75 0.45
N TYR A 225 -19.31 -0.18 1.39
CA TYR A 225 -20.39 -1.16 1.51
C TYR A 225 -21.23 -0.88 2.77
N ALA A 226 -21.56 0.40 3.00
CA ALA A 226 -22.29 0.82 4.20
C ALA A 226 -23.65 0.12 4.39
N ASP A 227 -24.32 -0.26 3.31
CA ASP A 227 -25.56 -1.02 3.29
C ASP A 227 -25.42 -2.44 3.85
N GLN A 228 -24.23 -3.03 3.78
CA GLN A 228 -23.95 -4.38 4.30
C GLN A 228 -23.66 -4.39 5.80
N ASN A 229 -23.49 -3.24 6.45
CA ASN A 229 -23.28 -3.10 7.88
C ASN A 229 -22.18 -4.00 8.45
N PHE A 230 -21.07 -4.14 7.74
CA PHE A 230 -19.91 -4.90 8.20
C PHE A 230 -19.38 -4.36 9.53
N VAL A 231 -18.89 -5.25 10.39
CA VAL A 231 -18.31 -4.90 11.68
C VAL A 231 -16.78 -5.01 11.60
N ARG A 232 -16.10 -3.94 12.00
CA ARG A 232 -14.64 -3.92 12.12
C ARG A 232 -14.24 -4.55 13.45
N VAL A 233 -13.29 -5.49 13.42
CA VAL A 233 -12.76 -6.16 14.61
C VAL A 233 -11.24 -6.01 14.62
N THR A 234 -10.73 -5.45 15.71
CA THR A 234 -9.29 -5.31 15.94
C THR A 234 -8.84 -6.49 16.80
N PRO A 235 -7.94 -7.37 16.33
CA PRO A 235 -7.44 -8.49 17.12
C PRO A 235 -6.60 -7.99 18.31
N SER A 236 -6.45 -8.82 19.34
CA SER A 236 -5.70 -8.48 20.56
C SER A 236 -4.25 -8.09 20.29
N THR A 237 -3.64 -8.69 19.27
CA THR A 237 -2.26 -8.44 18.83
C THR A 237 -2.18 -8.51 17.32
N SER A 238 -1.42 -7.62 16.69
CA SER A 238 -1.15 -7.68 15.26
C SER A 238 0.24 -7.17 14.91
N LEU A 239 0.71 -7.46 13.68
CA LEU A 239 2.00 -7.01 13.18
C LEU A 239 1.92 -5.62 12.57
N LEU A 240 2.87 -4.75 12.92
CA LEU A 240 3.06 -3.48 12.25
C LEU A 240 3.32 -3.70 10.76
N ALA A 241 2.45 -3.20 9.92
CA ALA A 241 2.66 -3.07 8.49
C ALA A 241 3.09 -1.64 8.19
N ALA A 242 4.38 -1.42 8.05
CA ALA A 242 4.94 -0.20 7.52
C ALA A 242 4.65 -0.15 6.02
N PHE A 243 4.18 0.99 5.52
CA PHE A 243 3.99 1.21 4.10
C PHE A 243 5.17 2.01 3.54
N PRO A 244 6.20 1.30 3.06
CA PRO A 244 7.43 1.92 2.62
C PRO A 244 7.28 2.57 1.25
N VAL A 245 8.07 3.62 1.03
CA VAL A 245 8.15 4.35 -0.23
C VAL A 245 9.60 4.46 -0.69
N ALA A 246 9.83 4.45 -2.00
CA ALA A 246 11.16 4.66 -2.54
C ALA A 246 11.11 5.27 -3.94
N VAL A 247 12.13 6.09 -4.26
CA VAL A 247 12.40 6.51 -5.62
C VAL A 247 13.00 5.33 -6.39
N VAL A 248 12.48 5.03 -7.56
CA VAL A 248 13.05 4.05 -8.49
C VAL A 248 14.20 4.75 -9.23
N THR A 249 15.34 4.85 -8.55
CA THR A 249 16.46 5.73 -8.89
C THR A 249 16.91 5.57 -10.33
N ALA A 250 17.09 4.32 -10.79
CA ALA A 250 17.52 4.05 -12.16
C ALA A 250 16.55 4.56 -13.23
N ASN A 251 15.26 4.58 -12.94
CA ASN A 251 14.25 5.09 -13.85
C ASN A 251 14.12 6.62 -13.74
N ALA A 252 14.05 7.14 -12.52
CA ALA A 252 13.90 8.58 -12.27
C ALA A 252 15.07 9.40 -12.84
N GLU A 253 16.31 8.90 -12.71
CA GLU A 253 17.49 9.52 -13.30
C GLU A 253 17.40 9.51 -14.84
N ARG A 254 17.08 8.37 -15.43
CA ARG A 254 16.92 8.24 -16.88
C ARG A 254 15.81 9.13 -17.45
N ASN A 255 14.72 9.31 -16.71
CA ASN A 255 13.56 10.08 -17.12
C ASN A 255 13.68 11.57 -16.78
N GLY A 256 14.68 11.98 -15.97
CA GLY A 256 14.81 13.35 -15.45
C GLY A 256 13.74 13.73 -14.43
N THR A 257 13.16 12.74 -13.74
CA THR A 257 12.04 12.92 -12.79
C THR A 257 12.49 12.87 -11.32
N THR A 258 13.79 12.81 -11.03
CA THR A 258 14.32 12.63 -9.66
C THR A 258 13.81 13.71 -8.69
N ASP A 259 13.73 14.97 -9.12
CA ASP A 259 13.30 16.07 -8.26
C ASP A 259 11.83 15.94 -7.88
N VAL A 260 10.95 15.75 -8.87
CA VAL A 260 9.50 15.59 -8.61
C VAL A 260 9.19 14.30 -7.86
N ALA A 261 9.90 13.21 -8.14
CA ALA A 261 9.78 11.93 -7.44
C ALA A 261 10.16 12.06 -5.96
N THR A 262 11.28 12.73 -5.66
CA THR A 262 11.72 12.97 -4.29
C THR A 262 10.75 13.90 -3.55
N ALA A 263 10.32 14.99 -4.20
CA ALA A 263 9.36 15.93 -3.62
C ALA A 263 8.01 15.26 -3.33
N TYR A 264 7.52 14.39 -4.23
CA TYR A 264 6.28 13.64 -4.04
C TYR A 264 6.32 12.76 -2.80
N LEU A 265 7.38 11.97 -2.64
CA LEU A 265 7.52 11.10 -1.48
C LEU A 265 7.75 11.87 -0.18
N ALA A 266 8.53 12.97 -0.23
CA ALA A 266 8.74 13.84 0.93
C ALA A 266 7.43 14.52 1.38
N TRP A 267 6.57 14.92 0.43
CA TRP A 267 5.29 15.54 0.73
C TRP A 267 4.35 14.62 1.53
N LEU A 268 4.44 13.30 1.37
CA LEU A 268 3.62 12.36 2.15
C LEU A 268 3.83 12.48 3.67
N TYR A 269 4.92 13.11 4.12
CA TYR A 269 5.20 13.41 5.53
C TYR A 269 4.71 14.80 5.96
N SER A 270 4.19 15.62 5.04
CA SER A 270 3.67 16.95 5.38
C SER A 270 2.39 16.83 6.21
N PRO A 271 2.08 17.84 7.06
CA PRO A 271 0.83 17.85 7.82
C PRO A 271 -0.42 17.70 6.93
N GLU A 272 -0.40 18.30 5.74
CA GLU A 272 -1.51 18.19 4.78
C GLU A 272 -1.73 16.74 4.32
N ALA A 273 -0.68 16.07 3.86
CA ALA A 273 -0.77 14.67 3.43
C ALA A 273 -1.11 13.74 4.60
N GLN A 274 -0.54 13.99 5.79
CA GLN A 274 -0.84 13.20 6.99
C GLN A 274 -2.32 13.34 7.43
N GLU A 275 -2.92 14.52 7.26
CA GLU A 275 -4.35 14.73 7.52
C GLU A 275 -5.22 13.93 6.52
N ILE A 276 -4.85 13.91 5.23
CA ILE A 276 -5.54 13.13 4.20
C ILE A 276 -5.41 11.63 4.50
N LEU A 277 -4.22 11.17 4.84
CA LEU A 277 -3.94 9.78 5.20
C LEU A 277 -4.78 9.33 6.40
N ALA A 278 -4.87 10.16 7.46
CA ALA A 278 -5.67 9.85 8.64
C ALA A 278 -7.17 9.76 8.33
N ARG A 279 -7.69 10.65 7.49
CA ARG A 279 -9.09 10.61 7.00
C ARG A 279 -9.37 9.38 6.13
N SER A 280 -8.35 8.88 5.44
CA SER A 280 -8.42 7.65 4.65
C SER A 280 -8.13 6.40 5.49
N HIS A 281 -8.32 6.46 6.80
CA HIS A 281 -8.17 5.37 7.78
C HIS A 281 -6.75 4.86 8.02
N TYR A 282 -5.72 5.53 7.50
CA TYR A 282 -4.33 5.12 7.75
C TYR A 282 -3.82 5.71 9.07
N ARG A 283 -3.00 4.95 9.77
CA ARG A 283 -2.27 5.45 10.95
C ARG A 283 -1.08 6.27 10.48
N VAL A 284 -1.01 7.50 10.98
CA VAL A 284 -0.04 8.50 10.53
C VAL A 284 1.15 8.63 11.48
N ARG A 285 2.24 9.24 10.98
CA ARG A 285 3.47 9.47 11.75
C ARG A 285 3.45 10.81 12.49
N ASP A 286 2.62 11.76 12.08
CA ASP A 286 2.41 13.02 12.82
C ASP A 286 1.59 12.74 14.08
N ALA A 287 2.21 12.94 15.26
CA ALA A 287 1.60 12.64 16.53
C ALA A 287 0.38 13.53 16.85
N LYS A 288 0.37 14.78 16.37
CA LYS A 288 -0.75 15.71 16.59
C LYS A 288 -1.97 15.31 15.77
N ILE A 289 -1.73 14.96 14.52
CA ILE A 289 -2.78 14.47 13.63
C ILE A 289 -3.28 13.10 14.12
N GLY A 290 -2.37 12.18 14.48
CA GLY A 290 -2.76 10.90 15.06
C GLY A 290 -3.63 11.01 16.30
N ALA A 291 -3.33 11.96 17.19
CA ALA A 291 -4.14 12.22 18.38
C ALA A 291 -5.56 12.73 18.05
N LYS A 292 -5.71 13.53 16.99
CA LYS A 292 -7.02 14.02 16.51
C LYS A 292 -7.96 12.89 16.11
N TYR A 293 -7.40 11.82 15.50
CA TYR A 293 -8.14 10.66 15.02
C TYR A 293 -8.08 9.44 15.95
N ALA A 294 -7.54 9.59 17.16
CA ALA A 294 -7.32 8.47 18.09
C ALA A 294 -8.58 7.67 18.46
N LYS A 295 -9.76 8.29 18.39
CA LYS A 295 -11.04 7.61 18.67
C LYS A 295 -11.40 6.57 17.58
N ASP A 296 -10.96 6.82 16.35
CA ASP A 296 -11.22 5.96 15.20
C ASP A 296 -10.22 4.82 15.11
N PHE A 297 -9.13 4.90 15.89
CA PHE A 297 -8.01 3.98 15.90
C PHE A 297 -7.75 3.40 17.30
N PRO A 298 -8.58 2.48 17.81
CA PRO A 298 -8.31 1.82 19.08
C PRO A 298 -6.93 1.14 19.03
N PRO A 299 -6.07 1.31 20.05
CA PRO A 299 -4.73 0.76 20.02
C PRO A 299 -4.74 -0.74 20.31
N PRO A 300 -4.47 -1.64 19.35
CA PRO A 300 -4.13 -3.02 19.65
C PRO A 300 -2.69 -3.08 20.16
N ARG A 301 -2.30 -4.24 20.64
CA ARG A 301 -0.87 -4.53 20.83
C ARG A 301 -0.22 -4.73 19.46
N ILE A 302 0.39 -3.67 18.93
CA ILE A 302 1.16 -3.75 17.69
C ILE A 302 2.59 -4.17 18.04
N ILE A 303 3.07 -5.22 17.37
CA ILE A 303 4.45 -5.73 17.47
C ILE A 303 5.11 -5.65 16.09
N THR A 304 6.41 -5.39 16.07
CA THR A 304 7.17 -5.39 14.80
C THR A 304 7.52 -6.81 14.37
N VAL A 305 7.86 -6.98 13.09
CA VAL A 305 8.39 -8.24 12.56
C VAL A 305 9.68 -8.64 13.28
N ASP A 306 10.53 -7.66 13.62
CA ASP A 306 11.77 -7.90 14.38
C ASP A 306 11.49 -8.48 15.77
N GLN A 307 10.56 -7.87 16.50
CA GLN A 307 10.18 -8.31 17.84
C GLN A 307 9.51 -9.68 17.87
N ALA A 308 8.63 -9.94 16.90
CA ALA A 308 7.83 -11.16 16.88
C ALA A 308 8.54 -12.34 16.21
N LEU A 309 9.31 -12.07 15.15
CA LEU A 309 9.76 -13.10 14.20
C LEU A 309 11.28 -13.06 13.94
N GLY A 310 12.00 -12.06 14.49
CA GLY A 310 13.45 -11.90 14.36
C GLY A 310 13.91 -11.22 13.07
N GLY A 311 13.03 -10.45 12.44
CA GLY A 311 13.35 -9.57 11.33
C GLY A 311 13.09 -10.14 9.93
N TRP A 312 13.09 -9.24 8.95
CA TRP A 312 12.75 -9.57 7.57
C TRP A 312 13.74 -10.52 6.90
N ASP A 313 15.04 -10.44 7.21
CA ASP A 313 16.05 -11.35 6.63
C ASP A 313 15.79 -12.79 7.04
N LYS A 314 15.46 -13.01 8.31
CA LYS A 314 15.07 -14.34 8.79
C LYS A 314 13.78 -14.81 8.12
N ILE A 315 12.79 -13.94 8.00
CA ILE A 315 11.53 -14.28 7.32
C ILE A 315 11.76 -14.61 5.84
N ARG A 316 12.55 -13.83 5.12
CA ARG A 316 12.92 -14.14 3.73
C ARG A 316 13.56 -15.52 3.61
N ALA A 317 14.52 -15.84 4.46
CA ALA A 317 15.26 -17.10 4.42
C ALA A 317 14.42 -18.32 4.83
N THR A 318 13.56 -18.19 5.84
CA THR A 318 12.86 -19.35 6.44
C THR A 318 11.42 -19.53 5.96
N HIS A 319 10.69 -18.42 5.75
CA HIS A 319 9.27 -18.48 5.41
C HIS A 319 9.01 -18.29 3.90
N LEU A 320 9.73 -17.34 3.27
CA LEU A 320 9.40 -16.88 1.92
C LEU A 320 10.31 -17.47 0.82
N ALA A 321 11.43 -18.07 1.18
CA ALA A 321 12.30 -18.77 0.24
C ALA A 321 11.57 -19.94 -0.44
N ALA A 322 12.06 -20.32 -1.61
CA ALA A 322 11.53 -21.49 -2.31
C ALA A 322 11.67 -22.76 -1.43
N GLY A 323 10.58 -23.48 -1.24
CA GLY A 323 10.50 -24.62 -0.32
C GLY A 323 10.46 -24.24 1.18
N GLY A 324 10.39 -22.95 1.50
CA GLY A 324 10.26 -22.45 2.88
C GLY A 324 8.93 -22.82 3.53
N ILE A 325 8.75 -22.38 4.78
CA ILE A 325 7.58 -22.75 5.62
C ILE A 325 6.25 -22.40 4.91
N LEU A 326 6.18 -21.24 4.25
CA LEU A 326 4.98 -20.83 3.52
C LEU A 326 4.64 -21.80 2.38
N ASP A 327 5.65 -22.23 1.60
CA ASP A 327 5.44 -23.18 0.51
C ASP A 327 4.94 -24.53 1.03
N GLN A 328 5.51 -25.02 2.13
CA GLN A 328 5.10 -26.27 2.77
C GLN A 328 3.64 -26.19 3.26
N LEU A 329 3.26 -25.07 3.90
CA LEU A 329 1.89 -24.87 4.38
C LEU A 329 0.86 -24.74 3.24
N LEU A 330 1.27 -24.16 2.11
CA LEU A 330 0.40 -24.03 0.94
C LEU A 330 0.29 -25.33 0.11
N ALA A 331 1.31 -26.18 0.14
CA ALA A 331 1.26 -27.49 -0.54
C ALA A 331 0.26 -28.46 0.12
N ASP A 332 -0.05 -28.26 1.39
CA ASP A 332 -1.01 -29.05 2.16
C ASP A 332 -2.47 -28.58 1.99
N LYS A 333 -2.69 -27.48 1.23
CA LYS A 333 -3.98 -26.87 0.95
C LYS A 333 -4.58 -27.45 -0.34
#